data_54ccacb6fa5eeb405f20b52cc0c92c2a
#
_entry.id   54ccacb6fa5eeb405f20b52cc0c92c2a
#
_cell.length_a   1.000
_cell.length_b   1.000
_cell.length_c   1.000
_cell.angle_alpha   90.00
_cell.angle_beta   90.00
_cell.angle_gamma   90.00
#
_symmetry.space_group_name_H-M   'P 1'
#
loop_
_entity.id
_entity.type
_entity.pdbx_description
1 polymer ?
#
loop_
_entity_poly.entity_id
_entity_poly.type
_entity_poly.pdbx_seq_one_letter_code
_entity_poly.pdbx_strand_id
1 'polypeptide(L)'
;LDLLSLSFVLFLTASLAAYYLVGRISRHIQWVVLLVASLAFYCLVGRWQTLAYMVACALVTWAAPLALARMDAACGAERAAAPDRAARKAARARWAGRRRAVLVAALVACLGMLAYLKYWNVIIYEVGLAPSPASLGLALPLGISFYTFQSASYLVDAYNGRFEPQRNPLKHLLFVSWFPQVIQGPINRYEQLGPQLLEGHSAKGIPVRRSLLRFGYGALKKYAIANMLVGTIDQIFSNVTPGIPGSVVAFGILLYSAQQYGDFSGGIDMVEAASSLFGVEMAENFRRPYFSSSLADFWRRWHITLGAWMRDYVFFPLAVPRPVAGLGRRASSRLGGHLGRTLPACVANIVVFLVVGVWHGAEPHFVAWGLYNGLVIAAADLLAPAFRRADEALRVGDRPRAHHLFRVLRTFLVVNVGWYFDRVYDLGDSLLCLRNTVANFAPQQFLLWLAQAGVKGSTLKFMAFPAVACLVVLAVSLAQERGVDVDGRILGWNCVARGLFYSAAIGLIVVASFLTQNASGGFMYANF
;
A
#
# COMPACT_ATOMS: atom_id res chain seq x y z
N LEU A 1 7.40 11.43 11.15
CA LEU A 1 8.24 11.82 10.01
C LEU A 1 7.52 12.88 9.18
N ASP A 2 8.15 14.04 8.98
CA ASP A 2 7.64 15.09 8.11
C ASP A 2 8.59 15.29 6.92
N LEU A 3 8.10 14.98 5.70
CA LEU A 3 8.88 15.09 4.46
C LEU A 3 9.06 16.56 3.98
N LEU A 4 8.36 17.52 4.57
CA LEU A 4 8.58 18.96 4.35
C LEU A 4 9.48 19.59 5.42
N SER A 5 9.89 18.84 6.45
CA SER A 5 10.79 19.36 7.48
C SER A 5 12.14 19.80 6.90
N LEU A 6 12.70 20.87 7.43
CA LEU A 6 14.03 21.33 7.03
C LEU A 6 15.09 20.21 7.17
N SER A 7 14.98 19.39 8.20
CA SER A 7 15.88 18.24 8.42
C SER A 7 15.80 17.22 7.29
N PHE A 8 14.59 16.89 6.79
CA PHE A 8 14.46 15.98 5.64
C PHE A 8 14.99 16.60 4.35
N VAL A 9 14.69 17.88 4.10
CA VAL A 9 15.18 18.59 2.90
C VAL A 9 16.71 18.65 2.90
N LEU A 10 17.33 18.98 4.04
CA LEU A 10 18.79 19.00 4.19
C LEU A 10 19.39 17.60 4.03
N PHE A 11 18.77 16.57 4.62
CA PHE A 11 19.18 15.17 4.46
C PHE A 11 19.14 14.74 2.99
N LEU A 12 18.03 15.00 2.30
CA LEU A 12 17.86 14.65 0.89
C LEU A 12 18.88 15.38 0.01
N THR A 13 19.06 16.69 0.23
CA THR A 13 20.02 17.51 -0.52
C THR A 13 21.45 17.04 -0.31
N ALA A 14 21.85 16.77 0.94
CA ALA A 14 23.19 16.27 1.26
C ALA A 14 23.43 14.88 0.63
N SER A 15 22.41 13.99 0.69
CA SER A 15 22.48 12.66 0.08
C SER A 15 22.61 12.73 -1.45
N LEU A 16 21.85 13.60 -2.12
CA LEU A 16 21.96 13.84 -3.56
C LEU A 16 23.32 14.42 -3.93
N ALA A 17 23.80 15.42 -3.19
CA ALA A 17 25.12 16.00 -3.43
C ALA A 17 26.22 14.93 -3.31
N ALA A 18 26.23 14.15 -2.22
CA ALA A 18 27.18 13.06 -2.02
C ALA A 18 27.09 12.01 -3.15
N TYR A 19 25.88 11.60 -3.53
CA TYR A 19 25.65 10.62 -4.59
C TYR A 19 26.25 11.05 -5.92
N TYR A 20 25.97 12.26 -6.36
CA TYR A 20 26.47 12.76 -7.66
C TYR A 20 27.96 13.17 -7.61
N LEU A 21 28.48 13.63 -6.46
CA LEU A 21 29.91 13.88 -6.29
C LEU A 21 30.71 12.58 -6.38
N VAL A 22 30.28 11.53 -5.66
CA VAL A 22 30.90 10.20 -5.77
C VAL A 22 30.79 9.64 -7.18
N GLY A 23 29.67 9.88 -7.87
CA GLY A 23 29.46 9.48 -9.26
C GLY A 23 30.40 10.14 -10.26
N ARG A 24 31.00 11.29 -9.94
CA ARG A 24 32.08 11.91 -10.75
C ARG A 24 33.40 11.14 -10.64
N ILE A 25 33.62 10.45 -9.50
CA ILE A 25 34.82 9.63 -9.27
C ILE A 25 34.60 8.24 -9.86
N SER A 26 33.50 7.57 -9.42
CA SER A 26 33.13 6.24 -9.92
C SER A 26 31.64 5.97 -9.71
N ARG A 27 30.93 5.64 -10.79
CA ARG A 27 29.51 5.24 -10.70
C ARG A 27 29.31 3.90 -10.00
N HIS A 28 30.31 3.01 -10.08
CA HIS A 28 30.25 1.68 -9.49
C HIS A 28 30.19 1.67 -7.95
N ILE A 29 30.53 2.78 -7.28
CA ILE A 29 30.48 2.91 -5.83
C ILE A 29 29.33 3.79 -5.33
N GLN A 30 28.51 4.39 -6.22
CA GLN A 30 27.37 5.23 -5.83
C GLN A 30 26.38 4.50 -4.92
N TRP A 31 26.20 3.19 -5.10
CA TRP A 31 25.32 2.38 -4.26
C TRP A 31 25.72 2.41 -2.77
N VAL A 32 26.99 2.65 -2.46
CA VAL A 32 27.47 2.79 -1.07
C VAL A 32 26.87 4.04 -0.43
N VAL A 33 26.79 5.14 -1.19
CA VAL A 33 26.15 6.39 -0.71
C VAL A 33 24.67 6.15 -0.43
N LEU A 34 23.97 5.42 -1.32
CA LEU A 34 22.55 5.07 -1.12
C LEU A 34 22.36 4.20 0.13
N LEU A 35 23.26 3.23 0.37
CA LEU A 35 23.22 2.39 1.57
C LEU A 35 23.44 3.22 2.83
N VAL A 36 24.49 4.05 2.86
CA VAL A 36 24.81 4.91 4.01
C VAL A 36 23.64 5.87 4.29
N ALA A 37 23.11 6.52 3.25
CA ALA A 37 21.95 7.39 3.39
C ALA A 37 20.73 6.64 3.94
N SER A 38 20.45 5.42 3.46
CA SER A 38 19.33 4.61 3.92
C SER A 38 19.46 4.21 5.39
N LEU A 39 20.63 3.77 5.82
CA LEU A 39 20.89 3.41 7.21
C LEU A 39 20.88 4.64 8.13
N ALA A 40 21.49 5.75 7.69
CA ALA A 40 21.45 7.02 8.42
C ALA A 40 20.00 7.51 8.60
N PHE A 41 19.21 7.49 7.53
CA PHE A 41 17.78 7.84 7.58
C PHE A 41 17.03 6.98 8.60
N TYR A 42 17.22 5.66 8.56
CA TYR A 42 16.57 4.74 9.47
C TYR A 42 16.93 5.04 10.94
N CYS A 43 18.20 5.35 11.22
CA CYS A 43 18.67 5.71 12.57
C CYS A 43 18.15 7.07 13.04
N LEU A 44 17.98 8.03 12.13
CA LEU A 44 17.52 9.40 12.46
C LEU A 44 16.00 9.45 12.70
N VAL A 45 15.23 8.67 11.96
CA VAL A 45 13.76 8.71 11.98
C VAL A 45 13.17 7.60 12.84
N GLY A 46 13.74 6.41 12.79
CA GLY A 46 13.34 5.25 13.57
C GLY A 46 14.05 5.17 14.92
N ARG A 47 13.73 4.14 15.66
CA ARG A 47 14.53 3.75 16.83
C ARG A 47 15.71 2.92 16.33
N TRP A 48 16.94 3.38 16.51
CA TRP A 48 18.15 2.71 16.00
C TRP A 48 18.24 1.24 16.42
N GLN A 49 17.69 0.87 17.61
CA GLN A 49 17.64 -0.52 18.09
C GLN A 49 16.83 -1.43 17.16
N THR A 50 15.82 -0.87 16.49
CA THR A 50 14.97 -1.65 15.58
C THR A 50 15.62 -1.95 14.23
N LEU A 51 16.78 -1.31 13.93
CA LEU A 51 17.60 -1.64 12.77
C LEU A 51 18.06 -3.11 12.79
N ALA A 52 18.27 -3.68 13.98
CA ALA A 52 18.65 -5.09 14.12
C ALA A 52 17.63 -6.04 13.46
N TYR A 53 16.34 -5.76 13.53
CA TYR A 53 15.30 -6.56 12.89
C TYR A 53 15.37 -6.49 11.35
N MET A 54 15.62 -5.30 10.80
CA MET A 54 15.80 -5.13 9.35
C MET A 54 17.04 -5.86 8.87
N VAL A 55 18.17 -5.74 9.59
CA VAL A 55 19.42 -6.44 9.28
C VAL A 55 19.23 -7.96 9.38
N ALA A 56 18.56 -8.45 10.41
CA ALA A 56 18.26 -9.88 10.57
C ALA A 56 17.40 -10.40 9.40
N CYS A 57 16.34 -9.68 9.02
CA CYS A 57 15.53 -10.01 7.87
C CYS A 57 16.37 -10.02 6.57
N ALA A 58 17.21 -9.01 6.35
CA ALA A 58 18.08 -8.93 5.18
C ALA A 58 19.10 -10.09 5.15
N LEU A 59 19.70 -10.46 6.28
CA LEU A 59 20.65 -11.59 6.35
C LEU A 59 19.98 -12.93 6.05
N VAL A 60 18.79 -13.19 6.61
CA VAL A 60 18.03 -14.42 6.32
C VAL A 60 17.70 -14.50 4.84
N THR A 61 17.20 -13.41 4.25
CA THR A 61 16.76 -13.35 2.85
C THR A 61 17.93 -13.25 1.86
N TRP A 62 19.12 -12.90 2.31
CA TRP A 62 20.36 -13.01 1.54
C TRP A 62 20.92 -14.43 1.57
N ALA A 63 21.02 -15.06 2.76
CA ALA A 63 21.68 -16.35 2.92
C ALA A 63 20.88 -17.52 2.34
N ALA A 64 19.55 -17.53 2.53
CA ALA A 64 18.69 -18.63 2.10
C ALA A 64 18.70 -18.84 0.57
N PRO A 65 18.58 -17.83 -0.31
CA PRO A 65 18.71 -18.02 -1.76
C PRO A 65 20.08 -18.51 -2.20
N LEU A 66 21.16 -18.11 -1.54
CA LEU A 66 22.50 -18.64 -1.81
C LEU A 66 22.61 -20.12 -1.46
N ALA A 67 21.99 -20.53 -0.34
CA ALA A 67 21.89 -21.95 0.01
C ALA A 67 21.06 -22.72 -1.01
N LEU A 68 19.94 -22.17 -1.49
CA LEU A 68 19.11 -22.76 -2.55
C LEU A 68 19.90 -22.94 -3.85
N ALA A 69 20.68 -21.95 -4.28
CA ALA A 69 21.53 -22.06 -5.47
C ALA A 69 22.60 -23.15 -5.34
N ARG A 70 23.23 -23.31 -4.16
CA ARG A 70 24.15 -24.40 -3.89
C ARG A 70 23.46 -25.76 -3.93
N MET A 71 22.24 -25.86 -3.41
CA MET A 71 21.42 -27.08 -3.47
C MET A 71 21.05 -27.44 -4.91
N ASP A 72 20.77 -26.45 -5.76
CA ASP A 72 20.48 -26.68 -7.18
C ASP A 72 21.70 -27.22 -7.92
N ALA A 73 22.87 -26.69 -7.66
CA ALA A 73 24.13 -27.18 -8.21
C ALA A 73 24.40 -28.63 -7.75
N ALA A 74 24.24 -28.93 -6.44
CA ALA A 74 24.41 -30.27 -5.90
C ALA A 74 23.40 -31.27 -6.47
N CYS A 75 22.13 -30.87 -6.62
CA CYS A 75 21.10 -31.68 -7.27
C CYS A 75 21.46 -31.97 -8.73
N GLY A 76 21.98 -30.97 -9.44
CA GLY A 76 22.45 -31.12 -10.82
C GLY A 76 23.56 -32.16 -10.94
N ALA A 77 24.58 -32.08 -10.11
CA ALA A 77 25.71 -33.00 -10.06
C ALA A 77 25.27 -34.45 -9.72
N GLU A 78 24.42 -34.62 -8.70
CA GLU A 78 23.90 -35.93 -8.32
C GLU A 78 23.04 -36.57 -9.43
N ARG A 79 22.23 -35.76 -10.11
CA ARG A 79 21.42 -36.23 -11.25
C ARG A 79 22.27 -36.61 -12.46
N ALA A 80 23.38 -35.91 -12.69
CA ALA A 80 24.30 -36.24 -13.78
C ALA A 80 25.03 -37.58 -13.51
N ALA A 81 25.40 -37.85 -12.24
CA ALA A 81 26.02 -39.07 -11.81
C ALA A 81 25.07 -40.28 -11.62
N ALA A 82 23.76 -40.05 -11.65
CA ALA A 82 22.75 -41.10 -11.39
C ALA A 82 22.69 -42.14 -12.54
N PRO A 83 22.72 -43.43 -12.22
CA PRO A 83 22.83 -44.51 -13.22
C PRO A 83 21.56 -44.65 -14.07
N ASP A 84 20.40 -44.40 -13.52
CA ASP A 84 19.12 -44.60 -14.20
C ASP A 84 18.10 -43.48 -13.95
N ARG A 85 16.93 -43.58 -14.59
CA ARG A 85 15.83 -42.63 -14.48
C ARG A 85 15.19 -42.61 -13.09
N ALA A 86 15.16 -43.74 -12.40
CA ALA A 86 14.56 -43.89 -11.08
C ALA A 86 15.45 -43.13 -10.03
N ALA A 87 16.76 -43.35 -10.08
CA ALA A 87 17.74 -42.63 -9.24
C ALA A 87 17.69 -41.11 -9.47
N ARG A 88 17.60 -40.67 -10.74
CA ARG A 88 17.42 -39.24 -11.09
C ARG A 88 16.15 -38.65 -10.49
N LYS A 89 15.04 -39.40 -10.54
CA LYS A 89 13.75 -38.98 -9.96
C LYS A 89 13.81 -38.92 -8.45
N ALA A 90 14.45 -39.89 -7.79
CA ALA A 90 14.63 -39.94 -6.35
C ALA A 90 15.51 -38.76 -5.86
N ALA A 91 16.63 -38.49 -6.52
CA ALA A 91 17.50 -37.34 -6.24
C ALA A 91 16.70 -36.03 -6.34
N ARG A 92 15.97 -35.83 -7.43
CA ARG A 92 15.13 -34.63 -7.62
C ARG A 92 14.08 -34.47 -6.50
N ALA A 93 13.42 -35.52 -6.08
CA ALA A 93 12.40 -35.48 -5.03
C ALA A 93 13.02 -35.10 -3.67
N ARG A 94 14.18 -35.69 -3.31
CA ARG A 94 14.92 -35.40 -2.08
C ARG A 94 15.35 -33.93 -2.02
N TRP A 95 15.97 -33.43 -3.08
CA TRP A 95 16.42 -32.03 -3.14
C TRP A 95 15.24 -31.06 -3.17
N ALA A 96 14.14 -31.36 -3.84
CA ALA A 96 12.93 -30.54 -3.82
C ALA A 96 12.36 -30.41 -2.40
N GLY A 97 12.36 -31.49 -1.60
CA GLY A 97 11.97 -31.44 -0.18
C GLY A 97 12.87 -30.52 0.65
N ARG A 98 14.20 -30.66 0.51
CA ARG A 98 15.19 -29.84 1.21
C ARG A 98 15.08 -28.36 0.84
N ARG A 99 14.95 -28.06 -0.46
CA ARG A 99 14.75 -26.68 -0.94
C ARG A 99 13.48 -26.05 -0.36
N ARG A 100 12.38 -26.82 -0.33
CA ARG A 100 11.13 -26.35 0.27
C ARG A 100 11.28 -26.07 1.76
N ALA A 101 12.00 -26.93 2.49
CA ALA A 101 12.26 -26.72 3.91
C ALA A 101 13.05 -25.43 4.17
N VAL A 102 14.09 -25.13 3.39
CA VAL A 102 14.85 -23.88 3.50
C VAL A 102 13.98 -22.67 3.20
N LEU A 103 13.17 -22.71 2.14
CA LEU A 103 12.25 -21.62 1.80
C LEU A 103 11.26 -21.37 2.94
N VAL A 104 10.60 -22.43 3.43
CA VAL A 104 9.61 -22.33 4.51
C VAL A 104 10.24 -21.80 5.80
N ALA A 105 11.43 -22.30 6.18
CA ALA A 105 12.14 -21.83 7.37
C ALA A 105 12.49 -20.33 7.27
N ALA A 106 12.97 -19.87 6.11
CA ALA A 106 13.29 -18.47 5.89
C ALA A 106 12.04 -17.57 5.88
N LEU A 107 10.94 -18.02 5.26
CA LEU A 107 9.66 -17.31 5.30
C LEU A 107 9.10 -17.24 6.71
N VAL A 108 9.15 -18.34 7.48
CA VAL A 108 8.70 -18.38 8.88
C VAL A 108 9.55 -17.45 9.74
N ALA A 109 10.88 -17.39 9.53
CA ALA A 109 11.73 -16.45 10.25
C ALA A 109 11.35 -14.99 9.99
N CYS A 110 11.16 -14.59 8.72
CA CYS A 110 10.84 -13.21 8.37
C CYS A 110 9.39 -12.82 8.71
N LEU A 111 8.40 -13.62 8.30
CA LEU A 111 6.99 -13.36 8.57
C LEU A 111 6.65 -13.58 10.05
N GLY A 112 7.28 -14.55 10.71
CA GLY A 112 7.15 -14.79 12.14
C GLY A 112 7.68 -13.63 12.98
N MET A 113 8.79 -13.00 12.58
CA MET A 113 9.30 -11.79 13.21
C MET A 113 8.32 -10.62 13.05
N LEU A 114 7.75 -10.43 11.86
CA LEU A 114 6.68 -9.44 11.64
C LEU A 114 5.47 -9.72 12.53
N ALA A 115 4.99 -10.98 12.55
CA ALA A 115 3.83 -11.38 13.34
C ALA A 115 4.08 -11.20 14.84
N TYR A 116 5.27 -11.56 15.33
CA TYR A 116 5.65 -11.36 16.72
C TYR A 116 5.65 -9.89 17.11
N LEU A 117 6.30 -9.03 16.33
CA LEU A 117 6.42 -7.61 16.67
C LEU A 117 5.09 -6.86 16.53
N LYS A 118 4.25 -7.25 15.58
CA LYS A 118 2.98 -6.55 15.29
C LYS A 118 1.82 -7.05 16.16
N TYR A 119 1.67 -8.36 16.36
CA TYR A 119 0.46 -8.93 16.95
C TYR A 119 0.66 -9.47 18.36
N TRP A 120 1.89 -9.75 18.79
CA TRP A 120 2.13 -10.40 20.08
C TRP A 120 1.55 -9.61 21.27
N ASN A 121 1.76 -8.29 21.27
CA ASN A 121 1.21 -7.41 22.32
C ASN A 121 -0.32 -7.50 22.43
N VAL A 122 -1.01 -7.51 21.29
CA VAL A 122 -2.47 -7.61 21.23
C VAL A 122 -2.91 -9.01 21.68
N ILE A 123 -2.25 -10.05 21.17
CA ILE A 123 -2.59 -11.44 21.51
C ILE A 123 -2.49 -11.69 23.03
N ILE A 124 -1.37 -11.31 23.66
CA ILE A 124 -1.19 -11.55 25.10
C ILE A 124 -2.14 -10.72 25.97
N TYR A 125 -2.57 -9.54 25.48
CA TYR A 125 -3.59 -8.72 26.13
C TYR A 125 -4.97 -9.40 26.03
N GLU A 126 -5.37 -9.81 24.84
CA GLU A 126 -6.68 -10.45 24.60
C GLU A 126 -6.84 -11.79 25.33
N VAL A 127 -5.74 -12.55 25.55
CA VAL A 127 -5.77 -13.79 26.35
C VAL A 127 -5.60 -13.55 27.87
N GLY A 128 -5.58 -12.28 28.30
CA GLY A 128 -5.48 -11.91 29.71
C GLY A 128 -4.12 -12.14 30.38
N LEU A 129 -3.06 -12.33 29.59
CA LEU A 129 -1.69 -12.53 30.10
C LEU A 129 -0.93 -11.23 30.30
N ALA A 130 -1.47 -10.10 29.85
CA ALA A 130 -0.87 -8.78 30.01
C ALA A 130 -1.91 -7.73 30.41
N PRO A 131 -1.55 -6.75 31.27
CA PRO A 131 -2.47 -5.72 31.74
C PRO A 131 -2.79 -4.66 30.68
N SER A 132 -1.98 -4.55 29.64
CA SER A 132 -2.22 -3.66 28.50
C SER A 132 -1.48 -4.14 27.25
N PRO A 133 -1.91 -3.74 26.02
CA PRO A 133 -1.20 -4.06 24.78
C PRO A 133 0.24 -3.51 24.72
N ALA A 134 0.55 -2.48 25.51
CA ALA A 134 1.87 -1.86 25.57
C ALA A 134 2.83 -2.49 26.59
N SER A 135 2.40 -3.52 27.34
CA SER A 135 3.13 -4.05 28.50
C SER A 135 4.54 -4.59 28.20
N LEU A 136 4.78 -5.10 26.99
CA LEU A 136 6.11 -5.61 26.60
C LEU A 136 7.03 -4.53 26.04
N GLY A 137 6.54 -3.33 25.80
CA GLY A 137 7.35 -2.23 25.23
C GLY A 137 7.98 -2.55 23.87
N LEU A 138 7.42 -3.53 23.13
CA LEU A 138 7.91 -3.87 21.80
C LEU A 138 7.75 -2.70 20.86
N ALA A 139 8.86 -2.14 20.40
CA ALA A 139 8.86 -1.07 19.42
C ALA A 139 8.69 -1.65 18.03
N LEU A 140 7.65 -1.21 17.33
CA LEU A 140 7.44 -1.57 15.94
C LEU A 140 8.52 -0.90 15.07
N PRO A 141 9.33 -1.67 14.30
CA PRO A 141 10.32 -1.11 13.40
C PRO A 141 9.67 -0.31 12.26
N LEU A 142 10.25 0.83 11.92
CA LEU A 142 9.79 1.64 10.79
C LEU A 142 9.75 0.80 9.51
N GLY A 143 8.61 0.76 8.84
CA GLY A 143 8.41 0.08 7.56
C GLY A 143 8.53 -1.45 7.60
N ILE A 144 8.39 -2.08 8.79
CA ILE A 144 8.58 -3.54 8.95
C ILE A 144 7.70 -4.34 7.98
N SER A 145 6.45 -3.96 7.78
CA SER A 145 5.54 -4.63 6.86
C SER A 145 6.04 -4.58 5.41
N PHE A 146 6.52 -3.41 4.97
CA PHE A 146 6.97 -3.20 3.60
C PHE A 146 8.26 -3.97 3.29
N TYR A 147 9.31 -3.82 4.12
CA TYR A 147 10.56 -4.52 3.86
C TYR A 147 10.44 -6.04 4.07
N THR A 148 9.54 -6.51 4.94
CA THR A 148 9.28 -7.96 5.10
C THR A 148 8.60 -8.55 3.87
N PHE A 149 7.57 -7.90 3.32
CA PHE A 149 6.93 -8.36 2.08
C PHE A 149 7.87 -8.32 0.88
N GLN A 150 8.68 -7.28 0.78
CA GLN A 150 9.72 -7.17 -0.25
C GLN A 150 10.75 -8.31 -0.13
N SER A 151 11.23 -8.57 1.08
CA SER A 151 12.17 -9.65 1.37
C SER A 151 11.57 -11.04 1.13
N ALA A 152 10.30 -11.26 1.51
CA ALA A 152 9.59 -12.50 1.24
C ALA A 152 9.42 -12.74 -0.27
N SER A 153 9.11 -11.68 -1.05
CA SER A 153 9.04 -11.79 -2.51
C SER A 153 10.39 -12.15 -3.11
N TYR A 154 11.48 -11.55 -2.63
CA TYR A 154 12.84 -11.90 -3.06
C TYR A 154 13.16 -13.38 -2.84
N LEU A 155 12.80 -13.94 -1.66
CA LEU A 155 12.97 -15.36 -1.35
C LEU A 155 12.22 -16.28 -2.31
N VAL A 156 10.94 -15.99 -2.54
CA VAL A 156 10.07 -16.82 -3.39
C VAL A 156 10.50 -16.73 -4.85
N ASP A 157 10.87 -15.53 -5.32
CA ASP A 157 11.29 -15.31 -6.70
C ASP A 157 12.65 -15.98 -6.98
N ALA A 158 13.61 -15.90 -6.04
CA ALA A 158 14.88 -16.63 -6.13
C ALA A 158 14.68 -18.16 -6.08
N TYR A 159 13.77 -18.66 -5.21
CA TYR A 159 13.41 -20.08 -5.17
C TYR A 159 12.85 -20.57 -6.51
N ASN A 160 12.07 -19.72 -7.19
CA ASN A 160 11.51 -20.02 -8.50
C ASN A 160 12.50 -19.79 -9.66
N GLY A 161 13.71 -19.32 -9.39
CA GLY A 161 14.77 -19.11 -10.39
C GLY A 161 14.51 -17.92 -11.30
N ARG A 162 13.79 -16.88 -10.85
CA ARG A 162 13.51 -15.68 -11.65
C ARG A 162 14.77 -14.84 -11.89
N PHE A 163 15.71 -14.85 -10.96
CA PHE A 163 17.00 -14.15 -11.05
C PHE A 163 18.07 -14.88 -10.26
N GLU A 164 19.34 -14.55 -10.51
CA GLU A 164 20.45 -15.02 -9.71
C GLU A 164 20.51 -14.27 -8.35
N PRO A 165 20.63 -14.99 -7.21
CA PRO A 165 20.70 -14.36 -5.90
C PRO A 165 21.88 -13.39 -5.77
N GLN A 166 21.64 -12.25 -5.15
CA GLN A 166 22.68 -11.26 -4.87
C GLN A 166 23.74 -11.84 -3.92
N ARG A 167 25.02 -11.87 -4.37
CA ARG A 167 26.12 -12.44 -3.60
C ARG A 167 26.65 -11.51 -2.51
N ASN A 168 26.55 -10.19 -2.72
CA ASN A 168 27.02 -9.20 -1.76
C ASN A 168 25.93 -8.85 -0.75
N PRO A 169 26.12 -9.10 0.57
CA PRO A 169 25.10 -8.84 1.59
C PRO A 169 24.78 -7.36 1.74
N LEU A 170 25.74 -6.46 1.53
CA LEU A 170 25.51 -5.02 1.63
C LEU A 170 24.65 -4.48 0.48
N LYS A 171 24.83 -5.03 -0.72
CA LYS A 171 23.97 -4.71 -1.87
C LYS A 171 22.55 -5.22 -1.67
N HIS A 172 22.39 -6.40 -1.06
CA HIS A 172 21.08 -6.91 -0.68
C HIS A 172 20.45 -6.07 0.45
N LEU A 173 21.25 -5.67 1.44
CA LEU A 173 20.79 -4.78 2.51
C LEU A 173 20.30 -3.44 1.96
N LEU A 174 20.99 -2.85 0.96
CA LEU A 174 20.52 -1.64 0.29
C LEU A 174 19.13 -1.84 -0.32
N PHE A 175 18.89 -2.95 -1.01
CA PHE A 175 17.59 -3.27 -1.59
C PHE A 175 16.48 -3.30 -0.52
N VAL A 176 16.77 -3.90 0.64
CA VAL A 176 15.81 -4.01 1.76
C VAL A 176 15.60 -2.67 2.47
N SER A 177 16.65 -1.86 2.61
CA SER A 177 16.66 -0.64 3.44
C SER A 177 16.47 0.66 2.66
N TRP A 178 16.26 0.64 1.33
CA TRP A 178 16.14 1.84 0.49
C TRP A 178 15.19 2.87 1.12
N PHE A 179 15.74 4.03 1.57
CA PHE A 179 15.03 4.93 2.47
C PHE A 179 13.71 5.49 1.93
N PRO A 180 13.55 5.86 0.64
CA PRO A 180 12.26 6.32 0.14
C PRO A 180 11.18 5.23 0.25
N GLN A 181 11.57 3.96 0.08
CA GLN A 181 10.65 2.84 0.17
C GLN A 181 10.25 2.50 1.60
N VAL A 182 11.19 2.56 2.56
CA VAL A 182 10.95 2.21 3.97
C VAL A 182 9.94 3.16 4.64
N ILE A 183 9.83 4.39 4.16
CA ILE A 183 8.89 5.39 4.71
C ILE A 183 7.44 4.95 4.49
N GLN A 184 7.05 4.77 3.24
CA GLN A 184 5.69 4.44 2.80
C GLN A 184 5.68 3.97 1.33
N GLY A 185 6.84 3.54 0.82
CA GLY A 185 7.02 3.29 -0.60
C GLY A 185 6.29 2.06 -1.12
N PRO A 186 6.24 1.90 -2.46
CA PRO A 186 5.71 0.72 -3.11
C PRO A 186 6.46 -0.55 -2.68
N ILE A 187 5.80 -1.71 -2.68
CA ILE A 187 6.45 -3.01 -2.48
C ILE A 187 7.11 -3.42 -3.80
N ASN A 188 8.36 -2.96 -4.00
CA ASN A 188 9.08 -3.18 -5.23
C ASN A 188 9.62 -4.62 -5.36
N ARG A 189 9.73 -5.12 -6.59
CA ARG A 189 10.38 -6.39 -6.89
C ARG A 189 11.89 -6.17 -7.10
N TYR A 190 12.70 -7.18 -6.71
CA TYR A 190 14.15 -7.09 -6.88
C TYR A 190 14.57 -6.93 -8.34
N GLU A 191 13.90 -7.62 -9.27
CA GLU A 191 14.18 -7.53 -10.70
C GLU A 191 14.05 -6.09 -11.25
N GLN A 192 13.15 -5.28 -10.66
CA GLN A 192 12.89 -3.91 -11.09
C GLN A 192 13.77 -2.90 -10.35
N LEU A 193 13.81 -2.98 -9.03
CA LEU A 193 14.49 -2.00 -8.18
C LEU A 193 15.99 -2.30 -7.97
N GLY A 194 16.34 -3.58 -7.78
CA GLY A 194 17.71 -3.99 -7.43
C GLY A 194 18.78 -3.50 -8.42
N PRO A 195 18.63 -3.75 -9.74
CA PRO A 195 19.57 -3.25 -10.73
C PRO A 195 19.74 -1.73 -10.69
N GLN A 196 18.64 -0.96 -10.63
CA GLN A 196 18.68 0.50 -10.61
C GLN A 196 19.46 1.07 -9.42
N LEU A 197 19.36 0.43 -8.24
CA LEU A 197 20.12 0.83 -7.05
C LEU A 197 21.63 0.60 -7.19
N LEU A 198 22.04 -0.31 -8.08
CA LEU A 198 23.43 -0.80 -8.18
C LEU A 198 24.20 -0.28 -9.41
N GLU A 199 23.51 0.11 -10.49
CA GLU A 199 24.17 0.51 -11.74
C GLU A 199 24.77 1.92 -11.71
N GLY A 200 24.30 2.76 -10.81
CA GLY A 200 24.73 4.15 -10.69
C GLY A 200 24.24 5.07 -11.81
N HIS A 201 23.89 6.30 -11.45
CA HIS A 201 23.22 7.25 -12.35
C HIS A 201 24.00 8.57 -12.48
N SER A 202 23.88 9.18 -13.67
CA SER A 202 24.41 10.51 -13.95
C SER A 202 23.36 11.57 -13.63
N ALA A 203 23.77 12.72 -13.13
CA ALA A 203 22.88 13.88 -12.98
C ALA A 203 22.29 14.36 -14.31
N LYS A 204 22.98 14.07 -15.43
CA LYS A 204 22.45 14.37 -16.78
C LYS A 204 21.33 13.38 -17.12
N GLY A 205 20.16 13.90 -17.47
CA GLY A 205 18.99 13.08 -17.83
C GLY A 205 18.00 12.84 -16.70
N ILE A 206 18.33 13.22 -15.47
CA ILE A 206 17.37 13.15 -14.37
C ILE A 206 16.23 14.16 -14.59
N PRO A 207 14.96 13.73 -14.51
CA PRO A 207 13.80 14.60 -14.77
C PRO A 207 13.47 15.49 -13.56
N VAL A 208 14.43 16.29 -13.09
CA VAL A 208 14.34 17.07 -11.83
C VAL A 208 13.04 17.89 -11.75
N ARG A 209 12.67 18.58 -12.86
CA ARG A 209 11.46 19.41 -12.87
C ARG A 209 10.19 18.58 -12.70
N ARG A 210 10.12 17.41 -13.34
CA ARG A 210 8.97 16.50 -13.21
C ARG A 210 8.91 15.89 -11.81
N SER A 211 10.06 15.50 -11.26
CA SER A 211 10.17 14.99 -9.89
C SER A 211 9.72 16.03 -8.85
N LEU A 212 10.17 17.29 -8.97
CA LEU A 212 9.74 18.36 -8.07
C LEU A 212 8.24 18.68 -8.21
N LEU A 213 7.69 18.66 -9.43
CA LEU A 213 6.25 18.84 -9.66
C LEU A 213 5.46 17.72 -9.00
N ARG A 214 5.90 16.46 -9.14
CA ARG A 214 5.29 15.30 -8.48
C ARG A 214 5.39 15.40 -6.96
N PHE A 215 6.55 15.80 -6.43
CA PHE A 215 6.73 16.02 -4.99
C PHE A 215 5.74 17.07 -4.47
N GLY A 216 5.60 18.21 -5.15
CA GLY A 216 4.64 19.26 -4.82
C GLY A 216 3.19 18.79 -4.89
N TYR A 217 2.84 17.97 -5.89
CA TYR A 217 1.49 17.37 -5.99
C TYR A 217 1.22 16.39 -4.84
N GLY A 218 2.22 15.59 -4.45
CA GLY A 218 2.15 14.73 -3.26
C GLY A 218 1.98 15.54 -1.97
N ALA A 219 2.76 16.62 -1.82
CA ALA A 219 2.67 17.52 -0.67
C ALA A 219 1.28 18.21 -0.60
N LEU A 220 0.72 18.66 -1.73
CA LEU A 220 -0.64 19.20 -1.77
C LEU A 220 -1.65 18.18 -1.21
N LYS A 221 -1.59 16.94 -1.65
CA LYS A 221 -2.48 15.87 -1.18
C LYS A 221 -2.32 15.61 0.32
N LYS A 222 -1.07 15.48 0.79
CA LYS A 222 -0.77 15.19 2.20
C LYS A 222 -1.15 16.34 3.13
N TYR A 223 -0.69 17.57 2.84
CA TYR A 223 -0.84 18.67 3.77
C TYR A 223 -2.16 19.44 3.60
N ALA A 224 -2.59 19.71 2.37
CA ALA A 224 -3.80 20.48 2.13
C ALA A 224 -5.09 19.63 2.15
N ILE A 225 -5.00 18.29 2.05
CA ILE A 225 -6.17 17.42 2.20
C ILE A 225 -6.05 16.61 3.49
N ALA A 226 -5.13 15.66 3.56
CA ALA A 226 -5.13 14.68 4.64
C ALA A 226 -4.95 15.31 6.02
N ASN A 227 -3.90 16.11 6.22
CA ASN A 227 -3.61 16.72 7.52
C ASN A 227 -4.69 17.73 7.96
N MET A 228 -5.32 18.44 7.00
CA MET A 228 -6.41 19.36 7.30
C MET A 228 -7.68 18.66 7.78
N LEU A 229 -7.91 17.43 7.34
CA LEU A 229 -9.15 16.68 7.63
C LEU A 229 -9.05 15.82 8.89
N VAL A 230 -7.85 15.38 9.30
CA VAL A 230 -7.65 14.41 10.38
C VAL A 230 -8.34 14.84 11.67
N GLY A 231 -8.18 16.07 12.10
CA GLY A 231 -8.74 16.57 13.37
C GLY A 231 -10.28 16.53 13.40
N THR A 232 -10.93 16.88 12.31
CA THR A 232 -12.42 16.81 12.21
C THR A 232 -12.89 15.36 12.19
N ILE A 233 -12.21 14.49 11.47
CA ILE A 233 -12.53 13.05 11.41
C ILE A 233 -12.38 12.43 12.79
N ASP A 234 -11.28 12.74 13.50
CA ASP A 234 -11.05 12.25 14.86
C ASP A 234 -12.14 12.73 15.82
N GLN A 235 -12.53 14.02 15.77
CA GLN A 235 -13.62 14.54 16.59
C GLN A 235 -14.96 13.84 16.34
N ILE A 236 -15.28 13.50 15.09
CA ILE A 236 -16.51 12.77 14.75
C ILE A 236 -16.46 11.36 15.33
N PHE A 237 -15.40 10.59 15.07
CA PHE A 237 -15.36 9.17 15.38
C PHE A 237 -14.85 8.84 16.80
N SER A 238 -14.31 9.82 17.55
CA SER A 238 -14.07 9.69 18.98
C SER A 238 -15.34 9.89 19.84
N ASN A 239 -16.42 10.37 19.24
CA ASN A 239 -17.69 10.67 19.91
C ASN A 239 -18.85 9.81 19.38
N VAL A 240 -18.58 8.57 18.99
CA VAL A 240 -19.65 7.65 18.55
C VAL A 240 -20.57 7.33 19.72
N THR A 241 -21.84 7.59 19.55
CA THR A 241 -22.90 7.31 20.52
C THR A 241 -24.11 6.70 19.79
N PRO A 242 -25.00 6.00 20.51
CA PRO A 242 -26.20 5.42 19.89
C PRO A 242 -27.06 6.44 19.13
N GLY A 243 -27.05 7.72 19.53
CA GLY A 243 -27.79 8.80 18.91
C GLY A 243 -27.07 9.57 17.81
N ILE A 244 -25.84 9.19 17.43
CA ILE A 244 -25.08 9.90 16.40
C ILE A 244 -25.89 9.99 15.08
N PRO A 245 -26.10 11.22 14.51
CA PRO A 245 -26.83 11.36 13.26
C PRO A 245 -26.08 10.71 12.08
N GLY A 246 -26.78 9.92 11.29
CA GLY A 246 -26.20 9.28 10.11
C GLY A 246 -25.63 10.26 9.08
N SER A 247 -26.17 11.48 9.01
CA SER A 247 -25.64 12.56 8.18
C SER A 247 -24.23 12.99 8.60
N VAL A 248 -23.94 13.02 9.91
CA VAL A 248 -22.61 13.32 10.45
C VAL A 248 -21.64 12.17 10.15
N VAL A 249 -22.10 10.94 10.35
CA VAL A 249 -21.29 9.74 10.03
C VAL A 249 -20.95 9.70 8.54
N ALA A 250 -21.94 9.87 7.66
CA ALA A 250 -21.71 9.91 6.21
C ALA A 250 -20.72 11.00 5.79
N PHE A 251 -20.85 12.19 6.37
CA PHE A 251 -19.90 13.27 6.17
C PHE A 251 -18.49 12.88 6.63
N GLY A 252 -18.34 12.33 7.84
CA GLY A 252 -17.05 11.85 8.37
C GLY A 252 -16.38 10.80 7.46
N ILE A 253 -17.16 9.86 6.93
CA ILE A 253 -16.66 8.83 6.00
C ILE A 253 -16.24 9.43 4.64
N LEU A 254 -16.97 10.42 4.14
CA LEU A 254 -16.55 11.14 2.92
C LEU A 254 -15.25 11.91 3.12
N LEU A 255 -15.10 12.58 4.28
CA LEU A 255 -13.84 13.23 4.65
C LEU A 255 -12.71 12.18 4.77
N TYR A 256 -12.99 11.02 5.38
CA TYR A 256 -12.02 9.95 5.52
C TYR A 256 -11.59 9.38 4.16
N SER A 257 -12.49 9.24 3.19
CA SER A 257 -12.11 8.86 1.82
C SER A 257 -11.10 9.82 1.19
N ALA A 258 -11.29 11.12 1.39
CA ALA A 258 -10.38 12.13 0.89
C ALA A 258 -9.04 12.10 1.67
N GLN A 259 -9.10 11.94 2.99
CA GLN A 259 -7.93 11.83 3.88
C GLN A 259 -7.07 10.62 3.51
N GLN A 260 -7.66 9.42 3.41
CA GLN A 260 -6.97 8.18 3.06
C GLN A 260 -6.23 8.29 1.73
N TYR A 261 -6.92 8.81 0.71
CA TYR A 261 -6.29 9.01 -0.59
C TYR A 261 -5.22 10.10 -0.55
N GLY A 262 -5.49 11.19 0.15
CA GLY A 262 -4.55 12.30 0.29
C GLY A 262 -3.27 11.89 1.03
N ASP A 263 -3.42 11.18 2.15
CA ASP A 263 -2.30 10.71 2.97
C ASP A 263 -1.44 9.71 2.21
N PHE A 264 -2.05 8.63 1.76
CA PHE A 264 -1.30 7.50 1.22
C PHE A 264 -0.77 7.80 -0.18
N SER A 265 -1.61 8.26 -1.12
CA SER A 265 -1.10 8.58 -2.46
C SER A 265 -0.19 9.81 -2.47
N GLY A 266 -0.42 10.76 -1.56
CA GLY A 266 0.46 11.92 -1.40
C GLY A 266 1.84 11.54 -0.91
N GLY A 267 1.93 10.69 0.12
CA GLY A 267 3.21 10.14 0.59
C GLY A 267 3.95 9.33 -0.48
N ILE A 268 3.23 8.49 -1.22
CA ILE A 268 3.81 7.74 -2.35
C ILE A 268 4.39 8.69 -3.41
N ASP A 269 3.66 9.71 -3.84
CA ASP A 269 4.19 10.66 -4.82
C ASP A 269 5.44 11.39 -4.33
N MET A 270 5.50 11.75 -3.05
CA MET A 270 6.67 12.42 -2.46
C MET A 270 7.89 11.49 -2.42
N VAL A 271 7.73 10.23 -2.01
CA VAL A 271 8.86 9.29 -1.93
C VAL A 271 9.31 8.79 -3.29
N GLU A 272 8.39 8.59 -4.24
CA GLU A 272 8.74 8.28 -5.63
C GLU A 272 9.47 9.44 -6.31
N ALA A 273 9.05 10.68 -6.05
CA ALA A 273 9.74 11.86 -6.53
C ALA A 273 11.15 11.98 -5.94
N ALA A 274 11.31 11.74 -4.63
CA ALA A 274 12.62 11.73 -3.99
C ALA A 274 13.53 10.63 -4.56
N SER A 275 12.99 9.43 -4.81
CA SER A 275 13.73 8.31 -5.43
C SER A 275 14.16 8.65 -6.86
N SER A 276 13.28 9.25 -7.66
CA SER A 276 13.58 9.60 -9.05
C SER A 276 14.69 10.66 -9.20
N LEU A 277 14.93 11.48 -8.17
CA LEU A 277 16.08 12.40 -8.14
C LEU A 277 17.44 11.67 -8.08
N PHE A 278 17.48 10.43 -7.59
CA PHE A 278 18.66 9.55 -7.67
C PHE A 278 18.75 8.75 -8.97
N GLY A 279 17.76 8.89 -9.87
CA GLY A 279 17.64 8.08 -11.08
C GLY A 279 16.97 6.73 -10.86
N VAL A 280 16.39 6.51 -9.68
CA VAL A 280 15.75 5.25 -9.28
C VAL A 280 14.24 5.39 -9.38
N GLU A 281 13.62 4.67 -10.31
CA GLU A 281 12.18 4.64 -10.49
C GLU A 281 11.55 3.52 -9.68
N MET A 282 10.52 3.85 -8.88
CA MET A 282 9.74 2.88 -8.12
C MET A 282 8.46 2.49 -8.88
N ALA A 283 7.85 1.38 -8.48
CA ALA A 283 6.64 0.87 -9.10
C ALA A 283 5.42 1.76 -8.76
N GLU A 284 4.55 2.02 -9.74
CA GLU A 284 3.30 2.78 -9.55
C GLU A 284 2.41 2.11 -8.50
N ASN A 285 1.90 2.89 -7.55
CA ASN A 285 1.08 2.38 -6.46
C ASN A 285 -0.38 2.89 -6.47
N PHE A 286 -0.67 3.98 -7.17
CA PHE A 286 -2.01 4.55 -7.31
C PHE A 286 -2.30 5.00 -8.75
N ARG A 287 -3.51 4.64 -9.25
CA ARG A 287 -3.99 5.03 -10.57
C ARG A 287 -5.45 5.49 -10.53
N ARG A 288 -5.69 6.67 -9.96
CA ARG A 288 -7.03 7.30 -9.90
C ARG A 288 -8.13 6.34 -9.42
N PRO A 289 -8.02 5.77 -8.22
CA PRO A 289 -8.86 4.66 -7.76
C PRO A 289 -10.34 4.99 -7.66
N TYR A 290 -10.70 6.23 -7.36
CA TYR A 290 -12.12 6.64 -7.26
C TYR A 290 -12.86 6.78 -8.60
N PHE A 291 -12.18 6.55 -9.72
CA PHE A 291 -12.79 6.40 -11.05
C PHE A 291 -13.08 4.94 -11.42
N SER A 292 -12.94 4.02 -10.49
CA SER A 292 -13.15 2.60 -10.73
C SER A 292 -14.62 2.26 -10.95
N SER A 293 -14.87 1.34 -11.87
CA SER A 293 -16.21 0.88 -12.23
C SER A 293 -16.67 -0.40 -11.49
N SER A 294 -15.81 -0.97 -10.65
CA SER A 294 -16.10 -2.11 -9.75
C SER A 294 -15.13 -2.12 -8.58
N LEU A 295 -15.47 -2.82 -7.49
CA LEU A 295 -14.58 -2.97 -6.34
C LEU A 295 -13.26 -3.68 -6.71
N ALA A 296 -13.33 -4.69 -7.59
CA ALA A 296 -12.12 -5.34 -8.11
C ALA A 296 -11.25 -4.40 -8.96
N ASP A 297 -11.86 -3.44 -9.70
CA ASP A 297 -11.14 -2.41 -10.42
C ASP A 297 -10.52 -1.38 -9.47
N PHE A 298 -11.21 -1.04 -8.37
CA PHE A 298 -10.69 -0.17 -7.32
C PHE A 298 -9.37 -0.74 -6.75
N TRP A 299 -9.33 -2.01 -6.36
CA TRP A 299 -8.13 -2.65 -5.81
C TRP A 299 -7.01 -2.88 -6.84
N ARG A 300 -7.30 -2.81 -8.14
CA ARG A 300 -6.27 -2.74 -9.20
C ARG A 300 -5.66 -1.35 -9.37
N ARG A 301 -6.29 -0.31 -8.81
CA ARG A 301 -5.87 1.09 -8.90
C ARG A 301 -5.42 1.68 -7.56
N TRP A 302 -5.79 1.03 -6.45
CA TRP A 302 -5.44 1.38 -5.08
C TRP A 302 -4.39 0.41 -4.55
N HIS A 303 -3.27 0.94 -4.03
CA HIS A 303 -2.18 0.14 -3.46
C HIS A 303 -1.76 -1.03 -4.37
N ILE A 304 -1.46 -0.68 -5.63
CA ILE A 304 -1.26 -1.63 -6.75
C ILE A 304 -0.20 -2.67 -6.42
N THR A 305 0.89 -2.26 -5.76
CA THR A 305 2.01 -3.15 -5.44
C THR A 305 1.66 -4.18 -4.38
N LEU A 306 0.82 -3.84 -3.37
CA LEU A 306 0.28 -4.80 -2.41
C LEU A 306 -0.67 -5.78 -3.13
N GLY A 307 -1.58 -5.27 -3.96
CA GLY A 307 -2.48 -6.10 -4.76
C GLY A 307 -1.74 -7.10 -5.65
N ALA A 308 -0.66 -6.65 -6.32
CA ALA A 308 0.21 -7.52 -7.11
C ALA A 308 0.95 -8.55 -6.24
N TRP A 309 1.42 -8.14 -5.06
CA TRP A 309 2.06 -9.06 -4.11
C TRP A 309 1.09 -10.15 -3.63
N MET A 310 -0.11 -9.76 -3.21
CA MET A 310 -1.14 -10.70 -2.75
C MET A 310 -1.58 -11.66 -3.87
N ARG A 311 -1.72 -11.16 -5.10
CA ARG A 311 -2.03 -11.99 -6.27
C ARG A 311 -0.96 -13.05 -6.51
N ASP A 312 0.32 -12.65 -6.50
CA ASP A 312 1.42 -13.52 -6.92
C ASP A 312 1.81 -14.54 -5.83
N TYR A 313 1.73 -14.17 -4.54
CA TYR A 313 2.23 -14.99 -3.43
C TYR A 313 1.14 -15.58 -2.53
N VAL A 314 -0.11 -15.12 -2.64
CA VAL A 314 -1.24 -15.68 -1.89
C VAL A 314 -2.29 -16.25 -2.83
N PHE A 315 -2.82 -15.46 -3.77
CA PHE A 315 -3.92 -15.89 -4.63
C PHE A 315 -3.54 -17.06 -5.53
N PHE A 316 -2.49 -16.96 -6.34
CA PHE A 316 -2.11 -18.02 -7.25
C PHE A 316 -1.71 -19.33 -6.55
N PRO A 317 -0.92 -19.32 -5.46
CA PRO A 317 -0.65 -20.52 -4.69
C PRO A 317 -1.90 -21.20 -4.12
N LEU A 318 -2.96 -20.45 -3.84
CA LEU A 318 -4.24 -20.99 -3.36
C LEU A 318 -5.18 -21.44 -4.49
N ALA A 319 -5.30 -20.66 -5.57
CA ALA A 319 -6.28 -20.89 -6.63
C ALA A 319 -5.90 -22.01 -7.60
N VAL A 320 -4.61 -22.24 -7.83
CA VAL A 320 -4.11 -23.15 -8.87
C VAL A 320 -3.97 -24.64 -8.44
N PRO A 321 -3.70 -25.00 -7.16
CA PRO A 321 -3.46 -26.38 -6.76
C PRO A 321 -4.60 -27.35 -7.08
N ARG A 322 -4.25 -28.63 -7.32
CA ARG A 322 -5.19 -29.71 -7.66
C ARG A 322 -6.42 -29.84 -6.74
N PRO A 323 -6.34 -29.70 -5.40
CA PRO A 323 -7.52 -29.78 -4.52
C PRO A 323 -8.56 -28.72 -4.87
N VAL A 324 -8.13 -27.46 -5.11
CA VAL A 324 -9.04 -26.34 -5.43
C VAL A 324 -9.59 -26.45 -6.84
N ALA A 325 -8.80 -26.92 -7.80
CA ALA A 325 -9.28 -27.30 -9.13
C ALA A 325 -10.31 -28.44 -9.05
N GLY A 326 -10.18 -29.35 -8.07
CA GLY A 326 -11.17 -30.39 -7.76
C GLY A 326 -12.51 -29.83 -7.30
N LEU A 327 -12.48 -28.79 -6.45
CA LEU A 327 -13.68 -28.05 -6.02
C LEU A 327 -14.40 -27.44 -7.23
N GLY A 328 -13.65 -26.79 -8.12
CA GLY A 328 -14.20 -26.21 -9.35
C GLY A 328 -14.89 -27.25 -10.26
N ARG A 329 -14.29 -28.44 -10.45
CA ARG A 329 -14.90 -29.52 -11.22
C ARG A 329 -16.19 -30.05 -10.59
N ARG A 330 -16.20 -30.27 -9.27
CA ARG A 330 -17.42 -30.69 -8.52
C ARG A 330 -18.50 -29.62 -8.57
N ALA A 331 -18.16 -28.36 -8.47
CA ALA A 331 -19.10 -27.27 -8.60
C ALA A 331 -19.65 -27.17 -10.05
N SER A 332 -18.81 -27.36 -11.07
CA SER A 332 -19.26 -27.39 -12.47
C SER A 332 -20.30 -28.48 -12.75
N SER A 333 -20.11 -29.66 -12.18
CA SER A 333 -21.05 -30.80 -12.43
C SER A 333 -22.38 -30.62 -11.70
N ARG A 334 -22.45 -29.88 -10.59
CA ARG A 334 -23.66 -29.72 -9.77
C ARG A 334 -24.36 -28.38 -9.96
N LEU A 335 -23.61 -27.31 -10.18
CA LEU A 335 -24.09 -25.93 -10.15
C LEU A 335 -23.91 -25.21 -11.50
N GLY A 336 -23.37 -25.90 -12.51
CA GLY A 336 -23.13 -25.35 -13.84
C GLY A 336 -21.74 -24.71 -14.05
N GLY A 337 -21.36 -24.57 -15.31
CA GLY A 337 -19.99 -24.22 -15.72
C GLY A 337 -19.52 -22.82 -15.29
N HIS A 338 -20.42 -21.86 -15.07
CA HIS A 338 -20.03 -20.53 -14.56
C HIS A 338 -19.55 -20.63 -13.11
N LEU A 339 -20.36 -21.21 -12.22
CA LEU A 339 -20.03 -21.35 -10.80
C LEU A 339 -18.79 -22.24 -10.60
N GLY A 340 -18.64 -23.31 -11.38
CA GLY A 340 -17.45 -24.16 -11.30
C GLY A 340 -16.14 -23.47 -11.63
N ARG A 341 -16.14 -22.52 -12.56
CA ARG A 341 -14.95 -21.72 -12.89
C ARG A 341 -14.69 -20.58 -11.91
N THR A 342 -15.76 -20.00 -11.36
CA THR A 342 -15.67 -18.77 -10.54
C THR A 342 -15.41 -19.08 -9.08
N LEU A 343 -16.00 -20.14 -8.52
CA LEU A 343 -15.93 -20.46 -7.10
C LEU A 343 -14.49 -20.59 -6.53
N PRO A 344 -13.53 -21.26 -7.20
CA PRO A 344 -12.16 -21.31 -6.71
C PRO A 344 -11.51 -19.94 -6.57
N ALA A 345 -11.74 -19.04 -7.52
CA ALA A 345 -11.23 -17.67 -7.48
C ALA A 345 -11.90 -16.85 -6.38
N CYS A 346 -13.21 -17.02 -6.15
CA CYS A 346 -13.94 -16.38 -5.06
C CYS A 346 -13.36 -16.75 -3.69
N VAL A 347 -13.14 -18.05 -3.46
CA VAL A 347 -12.53 -18.53 -2.20
C VAL A 347 -11.13 -17.95 -2.02
N ALA A 348 -10.30 -17.99 -3.06
CA ALA A 348 -8.96 -17.41 -3.01
C ALA A 348 -8.98 -15.89 -2.74
N ASN A 349 -9.91 -15.15 -3.34
CA ASN A 349 -10.08 -13.71 -3.10
C ASN A 349 -10.51 -13.42 -1.65
N ILE A 350 -11.46 -14.18 -1.10
CA ILE A 350 -11.87 -14.03 0.31
C ILE A 350 -10.67 -14.24 1.24
N VAL A 351 -9.87 -15.28 1.01
CA VAL A 351 -8.66 -15.53 1.80
C VAL A 351 -7.64 -14.40 1.64
N VAL A 352 -7.43 -13.89 0.42
CA VAL A 352 -6.53 -12.74 0.17
C VAL A 352 -6.97 -11.54 0.98
N PHE A 353 -8.24 -11.16 0.93
CA PHE A 353 -8.73 -10.00 1.67
C PHE A 353 -8.75 -10.21 3.19
N LEU A 354 -8.96 -11.42 3.67
CA LEU A 354 -8.76 -11.76 5.08
C LEU A 354 -7.30 -11.56 5.50
N VAL A 355 -6.35 -12.03 4.69
CA VAL A 355 -4.91 -11.82 4.96
C VAL A 355 -4.58 -10.32 4.95
N VAL A 356 -5.15 -9.53 4.04
CA VAL A 356 -4.96 -8.08 4.01
C VAL A 356 -5.58 -7.43 5.24
N GLY A 357 -6.79 -7.84 5.66
CA GLY A 357 -7.43 -7.33 6.87
C GLY A 357 -6.58 -7.59 8.12
N VAL A 358 -6.14 -8.84 8.33
CA VAL A 358 -5.24 -9.21 9.45
C VAL A 358 -3.90 -8.47 9.34
N TRP A 359 -3.39 -8.21 8.12
CA TRP A 359 -2.18 -7.42 7.94
C TRP A 359 -2.36 -5.97 8.39
N HIS A 360 -3.55 -5.38 8.24
CA HIS A 360 -3.87 -4.06 8.80
C HIS A 360 -3.84 -4.08 10.33
N GLY A 361 -4.47 -5.05 10.97
CA GLY A 361 -4.48 -5.20 12.42
C GLY A 361 -5.14 -6.51 12.87
N ALA A 362 -4.94 -6.86 14.17
CA ALA A 362 -5.56 -8.02 14.78
C ALA A 362 -7.00 -7.76 15.24
N GLU A 363 -7.41 -6.51 15.26
CA GLU A 363 -8.71 -6.07 15.78
C GLU A 363 -9.87 -6.56 14.90
N PRO A 364 -11.05 -6.90 15.48
CA PRO A 364 -12.17 -7.49 14.75
C PRO A 364 -12.68 -6.64 13.57
N HIS A 365 -12.60 -5.32 13.67
CA HIS A 365 -13.05 -4.42 12.60
C HIS A 365 -12.22 -4.57 11.31
N PHE A 366 -10.89 -4.85 11.39
CA PHE A 366 -10.07 -5.13 10.23
C PHE A 366 -10.38 -6.48 9.59
N VAL A 367 -10.71 -7.48 10.40
CA VAL A 367 -11.21 -8.78 9.89
C VAL A 367 -12.54 -8.59 9.15
N ALA A 368 -13.45 -7.79 9.71
CA ALA A 368 -14.72 -7.44 9.08
C ALA A 368 -14.51 -6.66 7.77
N TRP A 369 -13.56 -5.70 7.75
CA TRP A 369 -13.15 -4.99 6.54
C TRP A 369 -12.65 -5.95 5.44
N GLY A 370 -11.79 -6.89 5.79
CA GLY A 370 -11.29 -7.90 4.86
C GLY A 370 -12.41 -8.80 4.32
N LEU A 371 -13.27 -9.34 5.20
CA LEU A 371 -14.43 -10.13 4.80
C LEU A 371 -15.37 -9.36 3.89
N TYR A 372 -15.69 -8.11 4.22
CA TYR A 372 -16.53 -7.25 3.40
C TYR A 372 -16.01 -7.16 1.97
N ASN A 373 -14.74 -6.79 1.79
CA ASN A 373 -14.14 -6.65 0.47
C ASN A 373 -14.12 -7.97 -0.30
N GLY A 374 -13.69 -9.06 0.35
CA GLY A 374 -13.64 -10.39 -0.27
C GLY A 374 -15.02 -10.90 -0.69
N LEU A 375 -16.03 -10.74 0.17
CA LEU A 375 -17.40 -11.18 -0.10
C LEU A 375 -18.08 -10.36 -1.19
N VAL A 376 -17.90 -9.03 -1.21
CA VAL A 376 -18.49 -8.16 -2.25
C VAL A 376 -17.88 -8.47 -3.62
N ILE A 377 -16.56 -8.70 -3.71
CA ILE A 377 -15.92 -9.12 -4.97
C ILE A 377 -16.43 -10.50 -5.40
N ALA A 378 -16.47 -11.46 -4.48
CA ALA A 378 -16.98 -12.81 -4.77
C ALA A 378 -18.45 -12.78 -5.23
N ALA A 379 -19.31 -12.00 -4.55
CA ALA A 379 -20.70 -11.83 -4.94
C ALA A 379 -20.84 -11.20 -6.34
N ALA A 380 -20.04 -10.18 -6.64
CA ALA A 380 -20.03 -9.54 -7.96
C ALA A 380 -19.64 -10.53 -9.08
N ASP A 381 -18.64 -11.39 -8.84
CA ASP A 381 -18.21 -12.41 -9.81
C ASP A 381 -19.26 -13.53 -9.97
N LEU A 382 -19.84 -14.00 -8.86
CA LEU A 382 -20.89 -15.04 -8.88
C LEU A 382 -22.16 -14.56 -9.56
N LEU A 383 -22.57 -13.31 -9.32
CA LEU A 383 -23.78 -12.69 -9.86
C LEU A 383 -23.56 -12.03 -11.24
N ALA A 384 -22.35 -12.11 -11.82
CA ALA A 384 -22.05 -11.49 -13.11
C ALA A 384 -23.02 -11.88 -14.26
N PRO A 385 -23.55 -13.12 -14.38
CA PRO A 385 -24.56 -13.45 -15.38
C PRO A 385 -25.89 -12.72 -15.14
N ALA A 386 -26.30 -12.52 -13.87
CA ALA A 386 -27.52 -11.81 -13.52
C ALA A 386 -27.39 -10.32 -13.83
N PHE A 387 -26.25 -9.72 -13.51
CA PHE A 387 -25.96 -8.31 -13.85
C PHE A 387 -25.98 -8.09 -15.36
N ARG A 388 -25.41 -8.99 -16.17
CA ARG A 388 -25.46 -8.88 -17.63
C ARG A 388 -26.91 -8.89 -18.15
N ARG A 389 -27.75 -9.82 -17.65
CA ARG A 389 -29.18 -9.86 -18.03
C ARG A 389 -29.91 -8.59 -17.64
N ALA A 390 -29.61 -8.03 -16.47
CA ALA A 390 -30.17 -6.76 -16.03
C ALA A 390 -29.72 -5.59 -16.94
N ASP A 391 -28.45 -5.54 -17.30
CA ASP A 391 -27.90 -4.54 -18.23
C ASP A 391 -28.56 -4.62 -19.61
N GLU A 392 -28.80 -5.81 -20.12
CA GLU A 392 -29.52 -6.07 -21.38
C GLU A 392 -31.00 -5.64 -21.28
N ALA A 393 -31.68 -6.02 -20.21
CA ALA A 393 -33.11 -5.67 -19.99
C ALA A 393 -33.31 -4.15 -19.82
N LEU A 394 -32.38 -3.47 -19.18
CA LEU A 394 -32.37 -2.02 -18.97
C LEU A 394 -31.83 -1.24 -20.17
N ARG A 395 -31.39 -1.92 -21.23
CA ARG A 395 -30.81 -1.31 -22.44
C ARG A 395 -29.70 -0.30 -22.13
N VAL A 396 -28.86 -0.61 -21.15
CA VAL A 396 -27.80 0.33 -20.70
C VAL A 396 -26.76 0.60 -21.80
N GLY A 397 -26.67 -0.28 -22.81
CA GLY A 397 -25.85 -0.09 -24.01
C GLY A 397 -26.19 1.16 -24.81
N ASP A 398 -27.46 1.61 -24.75
CA ASP A 398 -27.93 2.83 -25.43
C ASP A 398 -27.42 4.12 -24.77
N ARG A 399 -26.94 4.03 -23.51
CA ARG A 399 -26.43 5.16 -22.72
C ARG A 399 -25.11 4.86 -22.04
N PRO A 400 -24.02 4.58 -22.78
CA PRO A 400 -22.77 4.05 -22.23
C PRO A 400 -22.10 5.02 -21.23
N ARG A 401 -22.19 6.33 -21.45
CA ARG A 401 -21.62 7.35 -20.54
C ARG A 401 -22.36 7.40 -19.21
N ALA A 402 -23.68 7.39 -19.23
CA ALA A 402 -24.50 7.41 -18.02
C ALA A 402 -24.33 6.10 -17.22
N HIS A 403 -24.27 4.95 -17.90
CA HIS A 403 -23.99 3.67 -17.26
C HIS A 403 -22.61 3.65 -16.64
N HIS A 404 -21.57 4.15 -17.34
CA HIS A 404 -20.23 4.25 -16.76
C HIS A 404 -20.21 5.15 -15.51
N LEU A 405 -20.83 6.33 -15.56
CA LEU A 405 -20.93 7.22 -14.40
C LEU A 405 -21.66 6.54 -13.23
N PHE A 406 -22.79 5.87 -13.50
CA PHE A 406 -23.49 5.09 -12.48
C PHE A 406 -22.58 4.02 -11.83
N ARG A 407 -21.81 3.28 -12.63
CA ARG A 407 -20.87 2.28 -12.11
C ARG A 407 -19.77 2.89 -11.23
N VAL A 408 -19.23 4.04 -11.60
CA VAL A 408 -18.23 4.77 -10.81
C VAL A 408 -18.83 5.22 -9.48
N LEU A 409 -20.00 5.88 -9.50
CA LEU A 409 -20.67 6.36 -8.29
C LEU A 409 -21.07 5.21 -7.36
N ARG A 410 -21.65 4.15 -7.90
CA ARG A 410 -21.97 2.93 -7.14
C ARG A 410 -20.70 2.34 -6.50
N THR A 411 -19.59 2.24 -7.26
CA THR A 411 -18.35 1.70 -6.74
C THR A 411 -17.78 2.58 -5.65
N PHE A 412 -17.82 3.90 -5.80
CA PHE A 412 -17.43 4.84 -4.77
C PHE A 412 -18.22 4.62 -3.47
N LEU A 413 -19.56 4.46 -3.56
CA LEU A 413 -20.39 4.15 -2.39
C LEU A 413 -20.02 2.80 -1.75
N VAL A 414 -19.79 1.76 -2.55
CA VAL A 414 -19.37 0.45 -2.04
C VAL A 414 -18.02 0.53 -1.33
N VAL A 415 -17.07 1.28 -1.86
CA VAL A 415 -15.78 1.53 -1.19
C VAL A 415 -15.97 2.25 0.13
N ASN A 416 -16.84 3.28 0.15
CA ASN A 416 -17.13 4.03 1.38
C ASN A 416 -17.78 3.17 2.48
N VAL A 417 -18.60 2.17 2.13
CA VAL A 417 -19.09 1.20 3.14
C VAL A 417 -17.92 0.43 3.78
N GLY A 418 -16.90 0.08 3.00
CA GLY A 418 -15.66 -0.52 3.55
C GLY A 418 -14.94 0.39 4.54
N TRP A 419 -14.94 1.71 4.30
CA TRP A 419 -14.27 2.66 5.18
C TRP A 419 -14.87 2.80 6.57
N TYR A 420 -16.11 2.38 6.83
CA TYR A 420 -16.67 2.30 8.18
C TYR A 420 -15.87 1.34 9.04
N PHE A 421 -15.54 0.17 8.52
CA PHE A 421 -14.74 -0.85 9.23
C PHE A 421 -13.26 -0.48 9.32
N ASP A 422 -12.75 0.33 8.41
CA ASP A 422 -11.34 0.75 8.42
C ASP A 422 -11.11 1.90 9.41
N ARG A 423 -12.07 2.84 9.55
CA ARG A 423 -11.91 4.06 10.34
C ARG A 423 -12.43 3.94 11.78
N VAL A 424 -13.49 3.20 12.02
CA VAL A 424 -14.10 3.09 13.34
C VAL A 424 -13.51 1.89 14.06
N TYR A 425 -12.72 2.13 15.11
CA TYR A 425 -11.87 1.11 15.74
C TYR A 425 -12.63 0.01 16.48
N ASP A 426 -13.90 0.22 16.87
CA ASP A 426 -14.74 -0.82 17.44
C ASP A 426 -15.71 -1.36 16.38
N LEU A 427 -15.89 -2.69 16.33
CA LEU A 427 -16.77 -3.33 15.35
C LEU A 427 -18.25 -3.00 15.63
N GLY A 428 -18.66 -2.91 16.90
CA GLY A 428 -20.02 -2.53 17.30
C GLY A 428 -20.34 -1.10 16.88
N ASP A 429 -19.40 -0.17 17.12
CA ASP A 429 -19.52 1.22 16.70
C ASP A 429 -19.51 1.36 15.17
N SER A 430 -18.73 0.56 14.45
CA SER A 430 -18.75 0.52 12.99
C SER A 430 -20.14 0.14 12.45
N LEU A 431 -20.75 -0.90 13.02
CA LEU A 431 -22.09 -1.36 12.67
C LEU A 431 -23.17 -0.35 13.07
N LEU A 432 -23.03 0.29 14.24
CA LEU A 432 -23.90 1.36 14.70
C LEU A 432 -23.86 2.56 13.74
N CYS A 433 -22.67 3.02 13.34
CA CYS A 433 -22.46 4.07 12.38
C CYS A 433 -23.12 3.74 11.04
N LEU A 434 -22.93 2.54 10.53
CA LEU A 434 -23.54 2.08 9.28
C LEU A 434 -25.07 2.03 9.38
N ARG A 435 -25.61 1.49 10.50
CA ARG A 435 -27.06 1.49 10.76
C ARG A 435 -27.63 2.91 10.79
N ASN A 436 -26.99 3.82 11.53
CA ASN A 436 -27.49 5.18 11.70
C ASN A 436 -27.45 5.97 10.39
N THR A 437 -26.47 5.71 9.52
CA THR A 437 -26.42 6.31 8.18
C THR A 437 -27.67 6.01 7.35
N VAL A 438 -28.31 4.85 7.56
CA VAL A 438 -29.52 4.45 6.84
C VAL A 438 -30.80 4.75 7.65
N ALA A 439 -30.82 4.38 8.94
CA ALA A 439 -32.02 4.39 9.76
C ALA A 439 -32.21 5.68 10.58
N ASN A 440 -31.17 6.46 10.82
CA ASN A 440 -31.22 7.71 11.58
C ASN A 440 -30.39 8.81 10.89
N PHE A 441 -30.73 9.15 9.64
CA PHE A 441 -29.94 10.11 8.86
C PHE A 441 -29.94 11.52 9.46
N ALA A 442 -31.08 11.98 10.00
CA ALA A 442 -31.29 13.19 10.81
C ALA A 442 -30.48 14.44 10.38
N PRO A 443 -30.61 14.96 9.15
CA PRO A 443 -29.78 16.07 8.66
C PRO A 443 -30.02 17.38 9.42
N GLN A 444 -31.18 17.56 10.04
CA GLN A 444 -31.49 18.72 10.88
C GLN A 444 -30.63 18.82 12.16
N GLN A 445 -30.07 17.71 12.61
CA GLN A 445 -29.19 17.66 13.79
C GLN A 445 -27.70 17.82 13.44
N PHE A 446 -27.36 17.91 12.17
CA PHE A 446 -25.97 17.86 11.67
C PHE A 446 -25.07 18.92 12.31
N LEU A 447 -25.42 20.19 12.22
CA LEU A 447 -24.58 21.29 12.75
C LEU A 447 -24.55 21.28 14.27
N LEU A 448 -25.68 20.99 14.94
CA LEU A 448 -25.76 20.90 16.39
C LEU A 448 -24.83 19.81 16.92
N TRP A 449 -24.88 18.62 16.30
CA TRP A 449 -24.06 17.51 16.74
C TRP A 449 -22.56 17.77 16.51
N LEU A 450 -22.16 18.36 15.37
CA LEU A 450 -20.77 18.75 15.13
C LEU A 450 -20.25 19.72 16.16
N ALA A 451 -21.08 20.71 16.57
CA ALA A 451 -20.72 21.64 17.61
C ALA A 451 -20.54 20.96 18.97
N GLN A 452 -21.42 20.01 19.34
CA GLN A 452 -21.32 19.22 20.56
C GLN A 452 -20.09 18.30 20.56
N ALA A 453 -19.70 17.75 19.40
CA ALA A 453 -18.48 16.95 19.23
C ALA A 453 -17.19 17.82 19.25
N GLY A 454 -17.30 19.12 19.44
CA GLY A 454 -16.16 20.04 19.52
C GLY A 454 -15.63 20.54 18.17
N VAL A 455 -16.33 20.29 17.07
CA VAL A 455 -16.01 20.85 15.75
C VAL A 455 -16.38 22.33 15.75
N LYS A 456 -15.38 23.21 15.91
CA LYS A 456 -15.59 24.67 15.98
C LYS A 456 -16.08 25.22 14.63
N GLY A 457 -16.90 26.26 14.66
CA GLY A 457 -17.33 26.96 13.44
C GLY A 457 -16.17 27.55 12.62
N SER A 458 -15.05 27.91 13.27
CA SER A 458 -13.80 28.28 12.58
C SER A 458 -13.23 27.09 11.78
N THR A 459 -13.23 25.87 12.33
CA THR A 459 -12.78 24.66 11.65
C THR A 459 -13.58 24.43 10.37
N LEU A 460 -14.91 24.61 10.41
CA LEU A 460 -15.76 24.48 9.22
C LEU A 460 -15.45 25.51 8.14
N LYS A 461 -15.09 26.76 8.51
CA LYS A 461 -14.63 27.79 7.55
C LYS A 461 -13.34 27.37 6.86
N PHE A 462 -12.40 26.73 7.59
CA PHE A 462 -11.16 26.24 7.01
C PHE A 462 -11.35 25.00 6.12
N MET A 463 -12.50 24.33 6.12
CA MET A 463 -12.82 23.24 5.17
C MET A 463 -12.79 23.68 3.69
N ALA A 464 -12.82 24.98 3.41
CA ALA A 464 -12.63 25.50 2.06
C ALA A 464 -11.24 25.11 1.48
N PHE A 465 -10.19 25.05 2.29
CA PHE A 465 -8.85 24.66 1.84
C PHE A 465 -8.80 23.21 1.32
N PRO A 466 -9.14 22.18 2.11
CA PRO A 466 -9.15 20.82 1.61
C PRO A 466 -10.17 20.61 0.49
N ALA A 467 -11.28 21.34 0.47
CA ALA A 467 -12.24 21.27 -0.63
C ALA A 467 -11.62 21.76 -1.96
N VAL A 468 -10.94 22.91 -1.96
CA VAL A 468 -10.21 23.41 -3.14
C VAL A 468 -9.12 22.42 -3.56
N ALA A 469 -8.34 21.89 -2.63
CA ALA A 469 -7.31 20.90 -2.93
C ALA A 469 -7.92 19.62 -3.53
N CYS A 470 -9.06 19.13 -3.01
CA CYS A 470 -9.79 18.00 -3.58
C CYS A 470 -10.29 18.31 -5.01
N LEU A 471 -10.77 19.52 -5.30
CA LEU A 471 -11.16 19.92 -6.65
C LEU A 471 -9.97 19.94 -7.61
N VAL A 472 -8.79 20.41 -7.17
CA VAL A 472 -7.56 20.35 -7.96
C VAL A 472 -7.18 18.89 -8.26
N VAL A 473 -7.20 18.01 -7.24
CA VAL A 473 -6.90 16.59 -7.42
C VAL A 473 -7.91 15.91 -8.35
N LEU A 474 -9.19 16.26 -8.23
CA LEU A 474 -10.25 15.78 -9.12
C LEU A 474 -10.01 16.24 -10.57
N ALA A 475 -9.70 17.51 -10.79
CA ALA A 475 -9.42 18.05 -12.12
C ALA A 475 -8.19 17.39 -12.78
N VAL A 476 -7.11 17.23 -12.01
CA VAL A 476 -5.91 16.50 -12.47
C VAL A 476 -6.25 15.06 -12.83
N SER A 477 -6.99 14.36 -11.95
CA SER A 477 -7.39 12.97 -12.17
C SER A 477 -8.30 12.81 -13.40
N LEU A 478 -9.25 13.74 -13.63
CA LEU A 478 -10.10 13.76 -14.83
C LEU A 478 -9.29 13.98 -16.11
N ALA A 479 -8.31 14.89 -16.07
CA ALA A 479 -7.43 15.13 -17.22
C ALA A 479 -6.59 13.87 -17.53
N GLN A 480 -6.00 13.26 -16.52
CA GLN A 480 -5.21 12.04 -16.66
C GLN A 480 -6.06 10.83 -17.12
N GLU A 481 -7.34 10.71 -16.68
CA GLU A 481 -8.26 9.66 -17.14
C GLU A 481 -8.59 9.80 -18.63
N ARG A 482 -8.48 11.02 -19.17
CA ARG A 482 -8.61 11.33 -20.59
C ARG A 482 -7.29 11.21 -21.36
N GLY A 483 -6.22 10.67 -20.74
CA GLY A 483 -4.91 10.48 -21.36
C GLY A 483 -4.05 11.74 -21.48
N VAL A 484 -4.37 12.81 -20.73
CA VAL A 484 -3.60 14.06 -20.76
C VAL A 484 -2.36 13.93 -19.89
N ASP A 485 -1.18 14.19 -20.45
CA ASP A 485 0.07 14.37 -19.67
C ASP A 485 0.05 15.77 -19.02
N VAL A 486 -0.50 15.81 -17.78
CA VAL A 486 -0.66 17.05 -17.01
C VAL A 486 0.70 17.67 -16.70
N ASP A 487 1.67 16.86 -16.32
CA ASP A 487 3.02 17.31 -15.99
C ASP A 487 3.70 17.95 -17.20
N GLY A 488 3.64 17.26 -18.35
CA GLY A 488 4.20 17.78 -19.60
C GLY A 488 3.54 19.09 -20.03
N ARG A 489 2.21 19.24 -19.84
CA ARG A 489 1.51 20.49 -20.13
C ARG A 489 1.96 21.64 -19.25
N ILE A 490 2.06 21.42 -17.92
CA ILE A 490 2.53 22.45 -16.98
C ILE A 490 3.97 22.85 -17.28
N LEU A 491 4.83 21.87 -17.57
CA LEU A 491 6.24 22.12 -17.92
C LEU A 491 6.40 22.87 -19.25
N GLY A 492 5.43 22.74 -20.17
CA GLY A 492 5.37 23.46 -21.44
C GLY A 492 4.86 24.91 -21.34
N TRP A 493 4.32 25.34 -20.19
CA TRP A 493 3.87 26.72 -20.02
C TRP A 493 5.04 27.70 -20.09
N ASN A 494 4.73 28.95 -20.45
CA ASN A 494 5.74 30.03 -20.37
C ASN A 494 6.22 30.25 -18.92
N CYS A 495 7.37 30.88 -18.77
CA CYS A 495 8.01 31.04 -17.44
C CYS A 495 7.15 31.81 -16.43
N VAL A 496 6.37 32.80 -16.87
CA VAL A 496 5.50 33.59 -16.00
C VAL A 496 4.33 32.76 -15.48
N ALA A 497 3.58 32.11 -16.36
CA ALA A 497 2.44 31.26 -16.00
C ALA A 497 2.87 30.11 -15.07
N ARG A 498 3.98 29.47 -15.38
CA ARG A 498 4.55 28.40 -14.57
C ARG A 498 5.05 28.91 -13.21
N GLY A 499 5.69 30.11 -13.17
CA GLY A 499 6.12 30.75 -11.94
C GLY A 499 4.93 31.08 -11.02
N LEU A 500 3.86 31.67 -11.55
CA LEU A 500 2.63 31.95 -10.80
C LEU A 500 1.99 30.66 -10.27
N PHE A 501 1.94 29.63 -11.09
CA PHE A 501 1.41 28.30 -10.66
C PHE A 501 2.23 27.73 -9.50
N TYR A 502 3.56 27.71 -9.59
CA TYR A 502 4.41 27.20 -8.52
C TYR A 502 4.30 28.04 -7.25
N SER A 503 4.27 29.37 -7.36
CA SER A 503 4.11 30.25 -6.21
C SER A 503 2.77 30.01 -5.49
N ALA A 504 1.68 29.86 -6.27
CA ALA A 504 0.37 29.57 -5.70
C ALA A 504 0.32 28.17 -5.04
N ALA A 505 0.88 27.15 -5.68
CA ALA A 505 0.94 25.80 -5.12
C ALA A 505 1.78 25.73 -3.85
N ILE A 506 2.97 26.35 -3.85
CA ILE A 506 3.84 26.42 -2.67
C ILE A 506 3.15 27.21 -1.55
N GLY A 507 2.55 28.35 -1.86
CA GLY A 507 1.81 29.16 -0.88
C GLY A 507 0.69 28.35 -0.22
N LEU A 508 -0.09 27.61 -1.01
CA LEU A 508 -1.16 26.75 -0.48
C LEU A 508 -0.60 25.66 0.44
N ILE A 509 0.47 24.97 0.03
CA ILE A 509 1.10 23.92 0.82
C ILE A 509 1.67 24.48 2.13
N VAL A 510 2.37 25.62 2.09
CA VAL A 510 2.96 26.27 3.26
C VAL A 510 1.88 26.70 4.25
N VAL A 511 0.81 27.35 3.77
CA VAL A 511 -0.34 27.74 4.62
C VAL A 511 -0.98 26.51 5.25
N ALA A 512 -1.25 25.46 4.47
CA ALA A 512 -1.83 24.21 4.96
C ALA A 512 -0.92 23.55 6.01
N SER A 513 0.39 23.47 5.75
CA SER A 513 1.38 22.92 6.68
C SER A 513 1.42 23.71 8.00
N PHE A 514 1.39 25.05 7.92
CA PHE A 514 1.37 25.89 9.10
C PHE A 514 0.08 25.71 9.93
N LEU A 515 -1.07 25.65 9.28
CA LEU A 515 -2.36 25.44 9.96
C LEU A 515 -2.46 24.06 10.63
N THR A 516 -1.68 23.09 10.17
CA THR A 516 -1.70 21.69 10.66
C THR A 516 -0.49 21.31 11.51
N GLN A 517 0.38 22.26 11.90
CA GLN A 517 1.58 21.97 12.69
C GLN A 517 1.33 21.20 14.00
N ASN A 518 0.17 21.42 14.61
CA ASN A 518 -0.24 20.74 15.85
C ASN A 518 -1.14 19.51 15.60
N ALA A 519 -1.49 19.22 14.34
CA ALA A 519 -2.20 17.99 14.02
C ALA A 519 -1.18 16.84 14.12
N SER A 520 -1.54 15.74 14.78
CA SER A 520 -0.73 14.53 14.95
C SER A 520 -0.53 13.78 13.61
N GLY A 521 0.01 14.48 12.63
CA GLY A 521 0.03 14.11 11.23
C GLY A 521 1.25 13.30 10.80
N GLY A 522 1.60 12.21 11.50
CA GLY A 522 2.44 11.17 10.91
C GLY A 522 1.80 10.59 9.66
N PHE A 523 2.57 9.90 8.83
CA PHE A 523 1.96 9.11 7.75
C PHE A 523 1.18 7.97 8.38
N MET A 524 -0.08 7.79 7.96
CA MET A 524 -0.97 6.77 8.52
C MET A 524 -0.34 5.37 8.43
N TYR A 525 0.26 5.04 7.29
CA TYR A 525 0.93 3.75 7.08
C TYR A 525 2.35 3.63 7.65
N ALA A 526 2.95 4.68 8.20
CA ALA A 526 4.25 4.56 8.87
C ALA A 526 4.17 3.84 10.23
N ASN A 527 2.97 3.71 10.76
CA ASN A 527 2.69 3.05 12.04
C ASN A 527 2.08 1.64 11.88
N PHE A 528 1.94 1.14 10.65
CA PHE A 528 1.41 -0.19 10.35
C PHE A 528 2.48 -1.29 10.32
#